data_c09e52836d10a68435010e7654686c49
#
_entry.id   c09e52836d10a68435010e7654686c49
#
_cell.length_a   1.000
_cell.length_b   1.000
_cell.length_c   1.000
_cell.angle_alpha   90.00
_cell.angle_beta   90.00
_cell.angle_gamma   90.00
#
_symmetry.space_group_name_H-M   'P 1'
#
loop_
_entity.id
_entity.type
_entity.pdbx_description
1 polymer ?
#
loop_
_entity_poly.entity_id
_entity_poly.type
_entity_poly.pdbx_seq_one_letter_code
_entity_poly.pdbx_strand_id
1 'polypeptide(L)'
;LENVQDWGISRNRYWGTPLNIWQCDKCGKMHSIGSIAELKELSDNCPDDIELHRPYIDAVTFPCECGGTMKRVPEVIDCWFDSGAMPFAQHHYPFENKDLFEAQFPADFISEAVDQTRGWFYSLLAESTLLFNKAPYRNVIVLGHVQDENGQKMSKSKGNAVDPFDALQTHGADAIRWYFYSNSAPWLPNRFYDKAVTEGQRKFLGTIWNTYAFFVLYANIDNFDATKYKLEYDKLSVMDKWILSKVNSLVKSVDAYLNDYKIPETTRVLEEFVDDLSNWYVRRSRERFWAKGMGQDKINAYMTLYTSLVTLCKVAAPMIPFMTEEIYLNIVAGIDKTAPESIHLCDFPVANEAYIDKEL
;
A
#
# COMPACT_ATOMS: atom_id res chain seq x y z
N LEU A 1 -25.82 -5.19 8.14
CA LEU A 1 -26.92 -4.71 7.26
C LEU A 1 -28.29 -5.28 7.66
N GLU A 2 -28.39 -6.50 8.19
CA GLU A 2 -29.67 -7.10 8.60
C GLU A 2 -30.46 -6.28 9.63
N ASN A 3 -29.76 -5.49 10.43
CA ASN A 3 -30.31 -4.63 11.48
C ASN A 3 -29.99 -3.15 11.23
N VAL A 4 -30.03 -2.73 9.98
CA VAL A 4 -29.81 -1.32 9.58
C VAL A 4 -30.82 -0.41 10.28
N GLN A 5 -30.33 0.61 10.98
CA GLN A 5 -31.13 1.67 11.57
C GLN A 5 -31.26 2.84 10.59
N ASP A 6 -32.27 3.68 10.81
CA ASP A 6 -32.44 4.92 10.05
C ASP A 6 -31.16 5.78 10.17
N TRP A 7 -30.66 6.20 9.03
CA TRP A 7 -29.49 7.07 8.96
C TRP A 7 -29.92 8.52 8.75
N GLY A 8 -29.84 9.31 9.81
CA GLY A 8 -30.03 10.76 9.69
C GLY A 8 -28.86 11.38 8.96
N ILE A 9 -29.05 11.71 7.68
CA ILE A 9 -27.97 12.22 6.82
C ILE A 9 -27.73 13.74 6.97
N SER A 10 -28.61 14.50 7.62
CA SER A 10 -28.48 15.93 7.80
C SER A 10 -27.67 16.28 9.09
N ARG A 11 -26.82 17.30 9.00
CA ARG A 11 -26.05 17.83 10.11
C ARG A 11 -26.20 19.35 10.19
N ASN A 12 -26.48 19.84 11.40
CA ASN A 12 -26.51 21.28 11.67
C ASN A 12 -25.07 21.77 11.92
N ARG A 13 -24.34 22.03 10.84
CA ARG A 13 -22.98 22.57 10.85
C ARG A 13 -22.81 23.59 9.76
N TYR A 14 -21.87 24.51 9.93
CA TYR A 14 -21.56 25.48 8.87
C TYR A 14 -20.79 24.84 7.73
N TRP A 15 -19.77 24.05 8.04
CA TRP A 15 -18.82 23.50 7.06
C TRP A 15 -19.14 22.04 6.71
N GLY A 16 -19.16 21.72 5.44
CA GLY A 16 -19.45 20.40 4.88
C GLY A 16 -20.17 20.54 3.54
N THR A 17 -20.49 19.43 2.91
CA THR A 17 -21.27 19.36 1.66
C THR A 17 -22.71 19.81 1.92
N PRO A 18 -23.18 20.93 1.34
CA PRO A 18 -24.54 21.39 1.55
C PRO A 18 -25.59 20.39 1.05
N LEU A 19 -26.63 20.15 1.84
CA LEU A 19 -27.78 19.39 1.35
C LEU A 19 -28.41 20.07 0.14
N ASN A 20 -28.64 19.31 -0.92
CA ASN A 20 -29.22 19.76 -2.17
C ASN A 20 -30.77 19.87 -2.11
N ILE A 21 -31.30 20.38 -1.00
CA ILE A 21 -32.74 20.50 -0.74
C ILE A 21 -33.11 21.99 -0.58
N TRP A 22 -34.10 22.43 -1.35
CA TRP A 22 -34.74 23.75 -1.21
C TRP A 22 -36.12 23.59 -0.61
N GLN A 23 -36.46 24.44 0.32
CA GLN A 23 -37.77 24.47 0.99
C GLN A 23 -38.46 25.78 0.76
N CYS A 24 -39.75 25.75 0.43
CA CYS A 24 -40.57 26.95 0.27
C CYS A 24 -40.82 27.62 1.62
N ASP A 25 -40.53 28.91 1.71
CA ASP A 25 -40.75 29.72 2.91
C ASP A 25 -42.24 29.98 3.23
N LYS A 26 -43.16 29.69 2.30
CA LYS A 26 -44.59 29.89 2.48
C LYS A 26 -45.38 28.62 2.73
N CYS A 27 -45.17 27.57 1.94
CA CYS A 27 -45.97 26.33 2.02
C CYS A 27 -45.17 25.14 2.56
N GLY A 28 -43.86 25.26 2.79
CA GLY A 28 -43.01 24.16 3.29
C GLY A 28 -42.69 23.06 2.29
N LYS A 29 -43.17 23.17 1.00
CA LYS A 29 -42.83 22.18 -0.04
C LYS A 29 -41.32 22.09 -0.19
N MET A 30 -40.80 20.86 -0.22
CA MET A 30 -39.39 20.59 -0.45
C MET A 30 -39.13 20.15 -1.90
N HIS A 31 -37.98 20.52 -2.43
CA HIS A 31 -37.50 20.12 -3.74
C HIS A 31 -36.02 19.74 -3.63
N SER A 32 -35.67 18.55 -4.12
CA SER A 32 -34.28 18.08 -4.17
C SER A 32 -33.72 18.35 -5.57
N ILE A 33 -32.60 19.07 -5.64
CA ILE A 33 -31.93 19.42 -6.89
C ILE A 33 -30.87 18.36 -7.23
N GLY A 34 -30.95 17.77 -8.41
CA GLY A 34 -30.09 16.70 -8.87
C GLY A 34 -28.83 17.14 -9.63
N SER A 35 -28.81 18.40 -10.14
CA SER A 35 -27.69 18.91 -10.92
C SER A 35 -27.62 20.46 -10.94
N ILE A 36 -26.43 20.99 -11.28
CA ILE A 36 -26.26 22.43 -11.52
C ILE A 36 -27.13 22.88 -12.68
N ALA A 37 -27.31 22.07 -13.72
CA ALA A 37 -28.15 22.37 -14.86
C ALA A 37 -29.62 22.59 -14.43
N GLU A 38 -30.17 21.67 -13.63
CA GLU A 38 -31.52 21.78 -13.06
C GLU A 38 -31.67 23.06 -12.19
N LEU A 39 -30.64 23.34 -11.36
CA LEU A 39 -30.67 24.55 -10.53
C LEU A 39 -30.70 25.82 -11.36
N LYS A 40 -29.97 25.88 -12.48
CA LYS A 40 -29.97 27.00 -13.42
C LYS A 40 -31.28 27.14 -14.19
N GLU A 41 -31.95 26.06 -14.52
CA GLU A 41 -33.27 26.09 -15.16
C GLU A 41 -34.35 26.64 -14.24
N LEU A 42 -34.26 26.40 -12.94
CA LEU A 42 -35.21 26.82 -11.94
C LEU A 42 -34.97 28.21 -11.38
N SER A 43 -33.71 28.68 -11.42
CA SER A 43 -33.26 29.88 -10.72
C SER A 43 -32.69 30.92 -11.70
N ASP A 44 -33.22 32.15 -11.66
CA ASP A 44 -32.68 33.26 -12.42
C ASP A 44 -31.42 33.88 -11.80
N ASN A 45 -31.05 33.50 -10.57
CA ASN A 45 -29.90 34.06 -9.86
C ASN A 45 -28.78 33.03 -9.59
N CYS A 46 -28.75 31.91 -10.32
CA CYS A 46 -27.67 30.93 -10.24
C CYS A 46 -26.50 31.34 -11.15
N PRO A 47 -25.30 31.65 -10.62
CA PRO A 47 -24.13 31.98 -11.43
C PRO A 47 -23.67 30.80 -12.30
N ASP A 48 -22.99 31.11 -13.41
CA ASP A 48 -22.43 30.05 -14.29
C ASP A 48 -21.32 29.24 -13.63
N ASP A 49 -20.55 29.89 -12.77
CA ASP A 49 -19.43 29.34 -12.00
C ASP A 49 -19.79 29.15 -10.51
N ILE A 50 -21.01 28.75 -10.21
CA ILE A 50 -21.52 28.62 -8.86
C ILE A 50 -20.60 27.76 -7.99
N GLU A 51 -20.17 28.32 -6.86
CA GLU A 51 -19.50 27.57 -5.79
C GLU A 51 -20.55 26.85 -4.93
N LEU A 52 -20.48 25.53 -4.88
CA LEU A 52 -21.48 24.68 -4.21
C LEU A 52 -21.39 24.66 -2.67
N HIS A 53 -20.41 25.35 -2.07
CA HIS A 53 -20.30 25.49 -0.62
C HIS A 53 -21.03 26.73 -0.08
N ARG A 54 -21.24 26.73 1.22
CA ARG A 54 -21.77 27.91 1.92
C ARG A 54 -20.70 29.00 1.96
N PRO A 55 -21.08 30.29 1.85
CA PRO A 55 -22.43 30.80 1.80
C PRO A 55 -23.00 30.91 0.37
N TYR A 56 -22.25 30.60 -0.66
CA TYR A 56 -22.56 30.90 -2.07
C TYR A 56 -23.84 30.19 -2.55
N ILE A 57 -23.94 28.87 -2.31
CA ILE A 57 -25.12 28.09 -2.71
C ILE A 57 -26.39 28.52 -1.97
N ASP A 58 -26.27 29.04 -0.73
CA ASP A 58 -27.40 29.50 0.07
C ASP A 58 -28.07 30.75 -0.52
N ALA A 59 -27.36 31.49 -1.37
CA ALA A 59 -27.88 32.67 -2.04
C ALA A 59 -28.77 32.35 -3.25
N VAL A 60 -28.69 31.10 -3.77
CA VAL A 60 -29.47 30.67 -4.94
C VAL A 60 -30.89 30.32 -4.53
N THR A 61 -31.87 31.00 -5.11
CA THR A 61 -33.29 30.83 -4.80
C THR A 61 -34.11 30.75 -6.10
N PHE A 62 -35.31 30.17 -6.02
CA PHE A 62 -36.24 30.13 -7.15
C PHE A 62 -37.69 30.17 -6.70
N PRO A 63 -38.65 30.52 -7.59
CA PRO A 63 -40.05 30.63 -7.22
C PRO A 63 -40.71 29.29 -6.94
N CYS A 64 -41.64 29.28 -5.98
CA CYS A 64 -42.53 28.15 -5.73
C CYS A 64 -43.89 28.35 -6.38
N GLU A 65 -44.56 27.30 -6.83
CA GLU A 65 -45.91 27.32 -7.40
C GLU A 65 -46.95 28.02 -6.52
N CYS A 66 -46.75 28.04 -5.19
CA CYS A 66 -47.64 28.71 -4.24
C CYS A 66 -47.42 30.23 -4.15
N GLY A 67 -46.47 30.77 -4.92
CA GLY A 67 -46.08 32.18 -4.86
C GLY A 67 -45.14 32.52 -3.69
N GLY A 68 -44.53 31.51 -3.03
CA GLY A 68 -43.42 31.64 -2.09
C GLY A 68 -42.07 31.52 -2.78
N THR A 69 -41.00 31.56 -1.99
CA THR A 69 -39.60 31.43 -2.47
C THR A 69 -38.98 30.16 -1.96
N MET A 70 -38.38 29.40 -2.85
CA MET A 70 -37.58 28.20 -2.49
C MET A 70 -36.21 28.66 -2.05
N LYS A 71 -35.82 28.26 -0.84
CA LYS A 71 -34.52 28.56 -0.20
C LYS A 71 -33.88 27.27 0.24
N ARG A 72 -32.57 27.16 0.05
CA ARG A 72 -31.84 25.96 0.51
C ARG A 72 -31.95 25.79 2.03
N VAL A 73 -32.14 24.57 2.49
CA VAL A 73 -32.09 24.25 3.93
C VAL A 73 -30.67 24.46 4.48
N PRO A 74 -30.49 24.95 5.74
CA PRO A 74 -29.18 25.35 6.24
C PRO A 74 -28.23 24.18 6.56
N GLU A 75 -28.75 22.97 6.59
CA GLU A 75 -27.98 21.76 6.96
C GLU A 75 -26.99 21.37 5.87
N VAL A 76 -25.97 20.64 6.29
CA VAL A 76 -25.01 19.95 5.45
C VAL A 76 -25.20 18.44 5.56
N ILE A 77 -24.68 17.70 4.59
CA ILE A 77 -24.73 16.23 4.59
C ILE A 77 -23.75 15.65 5.63
N ASP A 78 -24.04 14.46 6.11
CA ASP A 78 -23.13 13.70 6.99
C ASP A 78 -21.83 13.35 6.24
N CYS A 79 -20.68 13.62 6.83
CA CYS A 79 -19.37 13.30 6.24
C CYS A 79 -19.20 11.81 5.95
N TRP A 80 -19.92 10.93 6.63
CA TRP A 80 -19.93 9.50 6.32
C TRP A 80 -20.64 9.18 5.01
N PHE A 81 -21.62 9.99 4.61
CA PHE A 81 -22.20 9.91 3.27
C PHE A 81 -21.19 10.34 2.21
N ASP A 82 -20.52 11.48 2.38
CA ASP A 82 -19.48 11.92 1.45
C ASP A 82 -18.39 10.85 1.27
N SER A 83 -17.93 10.24 2.37
CA SER A 83 -16.90 9.19 2.32
C SER A 83 -17.42 7.88 1.70
N GLY A 84 -18.69 7.56 1.89
CA GLY A 84 -19.35 6.40 1.29
C GLY A 84 -19.60 6.56 -0.21
N ALA A 85 -19.81 7.81 -0.65
CA ALA A 85 -19.98 8.17 -2.06
C ALA A 85 -18.67 8.14 -2.88
N MET A 86 -17.49 8.05 -2.23
CA MET A 86 -16.19 8.15 -2.87
C MET A 86 -16.03 7.28 -4.13
N PRO A 87 -16.46 5.99 -4.16
CA PRO A 87 -16.22 5.15 -5.33
C PRO A 87 -16.78 5.67 -6.64
N PHE A 88 -17.88 6.43 -6.60
CA PHE A 88 -18.54 6.99 -7.77
C PHE A 88 -18.39 8.52 -7.87
N ALA A 89 -18.37 9.22 -6.74
CA ALA A 89 -18.27 10.67 -6.71
C ALA A 89 -16.90 11.17 -7.25
N GLN A 90 -15.81 10.47 -6.98
CA GLN A 90 -14.48 10.81 -7.50
C GLN A 90 -14.39 10.82 -9.03
N HIS A 91 -15.25 10.06 -9.69
CA HIS A 91 -15.33 9.98 -11.14
C HIS A 91 -16.39 10.91 -11.74
N HIS A 92 -17.15 11.62 -10.91
CA HIS A 92 -18.35 12.38 -11.30
C HIS A 92 -19.36 11.51 -12.07
N TYR A 93 -19.42 10.22 -11.67
CA TYR A 93 -20.39 9.27 -12.24
C TYR A 93 -21.83 9.64 -11.81
N PRO A 94 -22.85 9.54 -12.68
CA PRO A 94 -22.83 8.95 -14.03
C PRO A 94 -22.57 9.98 -15.17
N PHE A 95 -22.23 11.21 -14.87
CA PHE A 95 -22.15 12.30 -15.83
C PHE A 95 -20.83 12.30 -16.61
N GLU A 96 -19.73 11.86 -15.97
CA GLU A 96 -18.39 11.79 -16.53
C GLU A 96 -17.73 10.46 -16.17
N ASN A 97 -16.64 10.11 -16.87
CA ASN A 97 -15.72 9.00 -16.55
C ASN A 97 -16.40 7.64 -16.32
N LYS A 98 -17.51 7.39 -16.99
CA LYS A 98 -18.30 6.15 -16.82
C LYS A 98 -17.48 4.89 -17.04
N ASP A 99 -16.71 4.84 -18.13
CA ASP A 99 -15.89 3.68 -18.48
C ASP A 99 -14.82 3.41 -17.42
N LEU A 100 -14.23 4.49 -16.87
CA LEU A 100 -13.23 4.38 -15.80
C LEU A 100 -13.86 3.86 -14.50
N PHE A 101 -15.03 4.37 -14.12
CA PHE A 101 -15.78 3.88 -12.98
C PHE A 101 -16.11 2.38 -13.15
N GLU A 102 -16.67 1.98 -14.29
CA GLU A 102 -17.05 0.59 -14.55
C GLU A 102 -15.85 -0.37 -14.54
N ALA A 103 -14.68 0.10 -14.96
CA ALA A 103 -13.43 -0.68 -14.91
C ALA A 103 -12.87 -0.85 -13.49
N GLN A 104 -13.09 0.12 -12.60
CA GLN A 104 -12.52 0.16 -11.24
C GLN A 104 -13.52 -0.22 -10.13
N PHE A 105 -14.80 -0.38 -10.45
CA PHE A 105 -15.84 -0.70 -9.47
C PHE A 105 -16.35 -2.15 -9.62
N PRO A 106 -16.34 -2.96 -8.56
CA PRO A 106 -15.86 -2.66 -7.20
C PRO A 106 -14.33 -2.62 -7.10
N ALA A 107 -13.83 -1.90 -6.10
CA ALA A 107 -12.40 -1.86 -5.80
C ALA A 107 -11.86 -3.28 -5.51
N ASP A 108 -10.66 -3.59 -5.97
CA ASP A 108 -10.05 -4.89 -5.71
C ASP A 108 -9.69 -5.08 -4.24
N PHE A 109 -9.27 -4.01 -3.58
CA PHE A 109 -8.81 -4.04 -2.20
C PHE A 109 -9.01 -2.71 -1.48
N ILE A 110 -9.43 -2.77 -0.21
CA ILE A 110 -9.41 -1.65 0.74
C ILE A 110 -8.84 -2.10 2.08
N SER A 111 -8.30 -1.16 2.86
CA SER A 111 -7.80 -1.44 4.21
C SER A 111 -7.94 -0.21 5.11
N GLU A 112 -8.47 -0.43 6.31
CA GLU A 112 -8.54 0.53 7.40
C GLU A 112 -8.67 -0.20 8.74
N ALA A 113 -8.66 0.54 9.86
CA ALA A 113 -8.76 -0.02 11.19
C ALA A 113 -10.17 -0.56 11.52
N VAL A 114 -10.25 -1.39 12.55
CA VAL A 114 -11.46 -2.13 12.96
C VAL A 114 -12.65 -1.23 13.35
N ASP A 115 -12.40 0.01 13.78
CA ASP A 115 -13.45 1.00 14.07
C ASP A 115 -14.26 1.38 12.83
N GLN A 116 -13.70 1.23 11.62
CA GLN A 116 -14.37 1.50 10.34
C GLN A 116 -15.45 0.48 9.95
N THR A 117 -15.61 -0.58 10.71
CA THR A 117 -16.77 -1.47 10.63
C THR A 117 -18.08 -0.76 11.01
N ARG A 118 -17.99 0.35 11.78
CA ARG A 118 -19.08 1.27 12.11
C ARG A 118 -18.86 2.68 11.53
N GLY A 119 -18.13 2.78 10.46
CA GLY A 119 -17.80 4.03 9.78
C GLY A 119 -17.71 3.80 8.27
N TRP A 120 -16.53 3.95 7.71
CA TRP A 120 -16.32 3.96 6.26
C TRP A 120 -16.72 2.65 5.56
N PHE A 121 -16.37 1.49 6.09
CA PHE A 121 -16.76 0.21 5.48
C PHE A 121 -18.27 0.07 5.40
N TYR A 122 -18.98 0.54 6.42
CA TYR A 122 -20.43 0.50 6.49
C TYR A 122 -21.06 1.49 5.48
N SER A 123 -20.63 2.75 5.44
CA SER A 123 -21.20 3.75 4.53
C SER A 123 -20.95 3.39 3.06
N LEU A 124 -19.74 2.93 2.71
CA LEU A 124 -19.43 2.39 1.40
C LEU A 124 -20.41 1.29 0.97
N LEU A 125 -20.64 0.31 1.85
CA LEU A 125 -21.50 -0.82 1.56
C LEU A 125 -22.97 -0.43 1.46
N ALA A 126 -23.43 0.47 2.34
CA ALA A 126 -24.81 0.95 2.35
C ALA A 126 -25.15 1.68 1.06
N GLU A 127 -24.36 2.67 0.68
CA GLU A 127 -24.62 3.49 -0.52
C GLU A 127 -24.47 2.69 -1.82
N SER A 128 -23.41 1.88 -1.93
CA SER A 128 -23.22 1.05 -3.12
C SER A 128 -24.32 0.00 -3.29
N THR A 129 -24.81 -0.57 -2.19
CA THR A 129 -25.92 -1.51 -2.26
C THR A 129 -27.20 -0.82 -2.72
N LEU A 130 -27.49 0.38 -2.20
CA LEU A 130 -28.67 1.16 -2.58
C LEU A 130 -28.64 1.60 -4.06
N LEU A 131 -27.48 2.04 -4.54
CA LEU A 131 -27.34 2.60 -5.89
C LEU A 131 -27.10 1.54 -6.96
N PHE A 132 -26.31 0.52 -6.66
CA PHE A 132 -25.80 -0.43 -7.66
C PHE A 132 -26.20 -1.88 -7.35
N ASN A 133 -26.83 -2.16 -6.21
CA ASN A 133 -27.10 -3.52 -5.72
C ASN A 133 -25.83 -4.41 -5.72
N LYS A 134 -24.69 -3.82 -5.35
CA LYS A 134 -23.36 -4.44 -5.45
C LYS A 134 -22.46 -3.93 -4.33
N ALA A 135 -21.61 -4.82 -3.80
CA ALA A 135 -20.57 -4.41 -2.84
C ALA A 135 -19.52 -3.51 -3.52
N PRO A 136 -18.99 -2.47 -2.86
CA PRO A 136 -18.03 -1.53 -3.44
C PRO A 136 -16.59 -2.02 -3.45
N TYR A 137 -16.29 -3.14 -2.79
CA TYR A 137 -14.96 -3.74 -2.70
C TYR A 137 -15.07 -5.27 -2.72
N ARG A 138 -13.99 -5.91 -3.19
CA ARG A 138 -13.85 -7.38 -3.27
C ARG A 138 -13.15 -7.94 -2.04
N ASN A 139 -12.09 -7.26 -1.60
CA ASN A 139 -11.26 -7.67 -0.48
C ASN A 139 -11.09 -6.51 0.51
N VAL A 140 -11.06 -6.84 1.80
CA VAL A 140 -10.78 -5.90 2.87
C VAL A 140 -9.89 -6.52 3.94
N ILE A 141 -8.80 -5.85 4.28
CA ILE A 141 -8.02 -6.17 5.47
C ILE A 141 -8.35 -5.14 6.55
N VAL A 142 -8.92 -5.63 7.63
CA VAL A 142 -9.28 -4.82 8.80
C VAL A 142 -8.12 -4.81 9.77
N LEU A 143 -7.52 -3.62 10.01
CA LEU A 143 -6.33 -3.49 10.84
C LEU A 143 -6.67 -3.46 12.33
N GLY A 144 -5.86 -4.16 13.13
CA GLY A 144 -5.87 -4.07 14.59
C GLY A 144 -5.32 -2.72 15.08
N HIS A 145 -5.64 -2.39 16.34
CA HIS A 145 -5.11 -1.15 16.94
C HIS A 145 -3.63 -1.25 17.27
N VAL A 146 -2.91 -0.13 17.09
CA VAL A 146 -1.55 0.02 17.61
C VAL A 146 -1.60 0.35 19.10
N GLN A 147 -0.85 -0.40 19.88
CA GLN A 147 -0.77 -0.31 21.34
C GLN A 147 0.65 0.04 21.77
N ASP A 148 0.79 0.57 23.00
CA ASP A 148 2.11 0.77 23.60
C ASP A 148 2.76 -0.57 24.03
N GLU A 149 3.97 -0.51 24.58
CA GLU A 149 4.73 -1.68 25.05
C GLU A 149 3.94 -2.56 26.03
N ASN A 150 3.07 -1.94 26.85
CA ASN A 150 2.25 -2.62 27.86
C ASN A 150 0.91 -3.14 27.31
N GLY A 151 0.66 -2.99 26.01
CA GLY A 151 -0.60 -3.39 25.39
C GLY A 151 -1.77 -2.44 25.67
N GLN A 152 -1.48 -1.19 26.08
CA GLN A 152 -2.50 -0.16 26.27
C GLN A 152 -2.73 0.60 24.97
N LYS A 153 -4.00 0.96 24.73
CA LYS A 153 -4.35 1.82 23.58
C LYS A 153 -3.62 3.15 23.71
N MET A 154 -2.89 3.53 22.68
CA MET A 154 -2.21 4.82 22.59
C MET A 154 -3.22 5.96 22.53
N SER A 155 -2.99 7.01 23.31
CA SER A 155 -3.76 8.27 23.25
C SER A 155 -2.91 9.45 23.71
N LYS A 156 -3.15 10.62 23.10
CA LYS A 156 -2.48 11.86 23.50
C LYS A 156 -2.75 12.23 24.95
N SER A 157 -3.96 11.97 25.44
CA SER A 157 -4.36 12.27 26.82
C SER A 157 -3.65 11.42 27.88
N LYS A 158 -3.17 10.22 27.51
CA LYS A 158 -2.41 9.33 28.41
C LYS A 158 -0.90 9.55 28.31
N GLY A 159 -0.43 10.34 27.36
CA GLY A 159 1.01 10.59 27.14
C GLY A 159 1.80 9.38 26.63
N ASN A 160 1.12 8.31 26.16
CA ASN A 160 1.75 7.10 25.63
C ASN A 160 1.67 7.00 24.10
N ALA A 161 1.28 8.08 23.43
CA ALA A 161 1.30 8.15 21.97
C ALA A 161 2.74 8.39 21.47
N VAL A 162 3.15 7.63 20.47
CA VAL A 162 4.42 7.84 19.76
C VAL A 162 4.17 8.82 18.61
N ASP A 163 5.04 9.82 18.47
CA ASP A 163 5.02 10.69 17.29
C ASP A 163 5.58 9.92 16.10
N PRO A 164 4.83 9.79 15.00
CA PRO A 164 5.30 9.05 13.81
C PRO A 164 6.56 9.63 13.17
N PHE A 165 6.75 10.95 13.21
CA PHE A 165 7.92 11.59 12.64
C PHE A 165 9.18 11.33 13.46
N ASP A 166 9.08 11.34 14.79
CA ASP A 166 10.18 10.99 15.68
C ASP A 166 10.57 9.51 15.49
N ALA A 167 9.59 8.62 15.38
CA ALA A 167 9.84 7.22 15.09
C ALA A 167 10.53 7.01 13.72
N LEU A 168 10.08 7.73 12.68
CA LEU A 168 10.70 7.69 11.34
C LEU A 168 12.15 8.20 11.36
N GLN A 169 12.43 9.27 12.11
CA GLN A 169 13.80 9.79 12.26
C GLN A 169 14.72 8.82 13.01
N THR A 170 14.18 8.11 14.01
CA THR A 170 14.94 7.20 14.88
C THR A 170 15.25 5.87 14.17
N HIS A 171 14.28 5.29 13.50
CA HIS A 171 14.38 3.92 12.97
C HIS A 171 14.49 3.85 11.45
N GLY A 172 14.01 4.87 10.75
CA GLY A 172 13.81 4.85 9.30
C GLY A 172 12.52 4.13 8.90
N ALA A 173 12.00 4.47 7.73
CA ALA A 173 10.72 3.98 7.24
C ALA A 173 10.71 2.46 7.03
N ASP A 174 11.76 1.89 6.45
CA ASP A 174 11.85 0.46 6.17
C ASP A 174 11.82 -0.41 7.43
N ALA A 175 12.46 0.04 8.53
CA ALA A 175 12.44 -0.69 9.79
C ALA A 175 11.04 -0.72 10.42
N ILE A 176 10.32 0.40 10.36
CA ILE A 176 8.94 0.51 10.86
C ILE A 176 8.00 -0.34 9.99
N ARG A 177 8.11 -0.24 8.66
CA ARG A 177 7.32 -1.05 7.72
C ARG A 177 7.54 -2.54 7.95
N TRP A 178 8.81 -2.96 8.01
CA TRP A 178 9.17 -4.36 8.27
C TRP A 178 8.59 -4.85 9.59
N TYR A 179 8.69 -4.05 10.65
CA TYR A 179 8.13 -4.39 11.95
C TYR A 179 6.63 -4.67 11.88
N PHE A 180 5.85 -3.77 11.25
CA PHE A 180 4.41 -3.95 11.14
C PHE A 180 4.00 -5.15 10.28
N TYR A 181 4.78 -5.49 9.26
CA TYR A 181 4.51 -6.67 8.43
C TYR A 181 4.89 -7.99 9.09
N SER A 182 5.97 -8.01 9.89
CA SER A 182 6.54 -9.25 10.43
C SER A 182 6.06 -9.60 11.84
N ASN A 183 5.64 -8.62 12.64
CA ASN A 183 5.37 -8.81 14.05
C ASN A 183 4.10 -9.64 14.34
N SER A 184 3.00 -9.37 13.63
CA SER A 184 1.72 -10.06 13.83
C SER A 184 0.83 -9.98 12.60
N ALA A 185 -0.25 -10.79 12.59
CA ALA A 185 -1.28 -10.66 11.57
C ALA A 185 -1.91 -9.26 11.61
N PRO A 186 -2.22 -8.64 10.44
CA PRO A 186 -2.68 -7.24 10.36
C PRO A 186 -3.92 -6.93 11.21
N TRP A 187 -4.82 -7.91 11.39
CA TRP A 187 -6.06 -7.75 12.15
C TRP A 187 -5.89 -7.89 13.68
N LEU A 188 -4.72 -8.28 14.15
CA LEU A 188 -4.43 -8.37 15.57
C LEU A 188 -3.90 -7.03 16.11
N PRO A 189 -4.14 -6.70 17.39
CA PRO A 189 -3.50 -5.56 18.03
C PRO A 189 -1.98 -5.69 17.97
N ASN A 190 -1.31 -4.59 17.58
CA ASN A 190 0.14 -4.56 17.39
C ASN A 190 0.79 -3.64 18.44
N ARG A 191 1.72 -4.15 19.25
CA ARG A 191 2.46 -3.35 20.21
C ARG A 191 3.62 -2.67 19.51
N PHE A 192 3.74 -1.35 19.62
CA PHE A 192 4.82 -0.59 19.02
C PHE A 192 5.74 -0.03 20.09
N TYR A 193 7.02 -0.37 20.05
CA TYR A 193 8.06 0.12 20.95
C TYR A 193 9.46 -0.04 20.31
N ASP A 194 10.37 0.89 20.62
CA ASP A 194 11.67 1.06 19.96
C ASP A 194 12.52 -0.21 19.92
N LYS A 195 12.57 -0.95 21.04
CA LYS A 195 13.39 -2.17 21.14
C LYS A 195 12.99 -3.24 20.12
N ALA A 196 11.68 -3.43 19.91
CA ALA A 196 11.17 -4.43 18.97
C ALA A 196 11.45 -4.02 17.52
N VAL A 197 11.27 -2.74 17.18
CA VAL A 197 11.60 -2.22 15.85
C VAL A 197 13.10 -2.39 15.57
N THR A 198 13.97 -2.00 16.51
CA THR A 198 15.43 -2.15 16.39
C THR A 198 15.86 -3.60 16.24
N GLU A 199 15.22 -4.54 16.94
CA GLU A 199 15.55 -5.96 16.82
C GLU A 199 15.20 -6.50 15.42
N GLY A 200 14.03 -6.19 14.89
CA GLY A 200 13.63 -6.54 13.53
C GLY A 200 14.56 -5.92 12.48
N GLN A 201 14.90 -4.64 12.63
CA GLN A 201 15.84 -3.94 11.78
C GLN A 201 17.19 -4.64 11.74
N ARG A 202 17.76 -4.96 12.90
CA ARG A 202 19.09 -5.60 12.99
C ARG A 202 19.12 -6.99 12.37
N LYS A 203 18.08 -7.80 12.62
CA LYS A 203 18.04 -9.19 12.15
C LYS A 203 17.86 -9.29 10.65
N PHE A 204 16.94 -8.55 10.09
CA PHE A 204 16.59 -8.66 8.67
C PHE A 204 17.34 -7.64 7.80
N LEU A 205 17.06 -6.35 7.99
CA LEU A 205 17.65 -5.29 7.18
C LEU A 205 19.18 -5.26 7.31
N GLY A 206 19.70 -5.38 8.54
CA GLY A 206 21.13 -5.43 8.80
C GLY A 206 21.82 -6.61 8.14
N THR A 207 21.16 -7.78 8.07
CA THR A 207 21.72 -8.96 7.41
C THR A 207 21.75 -8.80 5.89
N ILE A 208 20.72 -8.26 5.28
CA ILE A 208 20.70 -7.92 3.84
C ILE A 208 21.82 -6.93 3.53
N TRP A 209 21.91 -5.84 4.31
CA TRP A 209 22.94 -4.81 4.11
C TRP A 209 24.36 -5.36 4.23
N ASN A 210 24.63 -6.19 5.22
CA ASN A 210 25.94 -6.82 5.38
C ASN A 210 26.28 -7.76 4.22
N THR A 211 25.29 -8.50 3.69
CA THR A 211 25.47 -9.36 2.53
C THR A 211 25.76 -8.56 1.27
N TYR A 212 25.04 -7.46 1.07
CA TYR A 212 25.28 -6.50 0.00
C TYR A 212 26.67 -5.84 0.14
N ALA A 213 27.03 -5.35 1.33
CA ALA A 213 28.33 -4.74 1.58
C ALA A 213 29.50 -5.71 1.31
N PHE A 214 29.33 -6.99 1.66
CA PHE A 214 30.27 -8.03 1.30
C PHE A 214 30.43 -8.16 -0.22
N PHE A 215 29.32 -8.24 -0.96
CA PHE A 215 29.35 -8.31 -2.42
C PHE A 215 30.09 -7.11 -3.03
N VAL A 216 29.70 -5.88 -2.65
CA VAL A 216 30.28 -4.65 -3.20
C VAL A 216 31.76 -4.52 -2.87
N LEU A 217 32.16 -4.86 -1.64
CA LEU A 217 33.56 -4.82 -1.22
C LEU A 217 34.45 -5.65 -2.15
N TYR A 218 34.08 -6.91 -2.37
CA TYR A 218 34.90 -7.80 -3.20
C TYR A 218 34.73 -7.52 -4.69
N ALA A 219 33.56 -7.14 -5.15
CA ALA A 219 33.34 -6.70 -6.53
C ALA A 219 34.23 -5.51 -6.89
N ASN A 220 34.39 -4.55 -5.99
CA ASN A 220 35.30 -3.41 -6.19
C ASN A 220 36.77 -3.81 -6.21
N ILE A 221 37.20 -4.71 -5.30
CA ILE A 221 38.58 -5.22 -5.27
C ILE A 221 38.94 -5.96 -6.57
N ASP A 222 38.02 -6.76 -7.08
CA ASP A 222 38.22 -7.57 -8.26
C ASP A 222 37.83 -6.87 -9.58
N ASN A 223 37.32 -5.62 -9.53
CA ASN A 223 36.73 -4.91 -10.66
C ASN A 223 35.68 -5.74 -11.39
N PHE A 224 34.85 -6.45 -10.61
CA PHE A 224 33.79 -7.30 -11.15
C PHE A 224 32.63 -6.45 -11.72
N ASP A 225 32.22 -6.78 -12.93
CA ASP A 225 31.10 -6.15 -13.63
C ASP A 225 30.15 -7.24 -14.10
N ALA A 226 28.97 -7.32 -13.48
CA ALA A 226 27.99 -8.36 -13.76
C ALA A 226 27.49 -8.37 -15.21
N THR A 227 27.55 -7.23 -15.91
CA THR A 227 27.11 -7.12 -17.32
C THR A 227 28.04 -7.88 -18.28
N LYS A 228 29.27 -8.18 -17.86
CA LYS A 228 30.27 -8.89 -18.67
C LYS A 228 30.20 -10.40 -18.59
N TYR A 229 29.41 -10.94 -17.69
CA TYR A 229 29.34 -12.37 -17.42
C TYR A 229 27.90 -12.88 -17.52
N LYS A 230 27.75 -14.19 -17.75
CA LYS A 230 26.47 -14.88 -17.76
C LYS A 230 26.45 -15.96 -16.72
N LEU A 231 25.28 -16.14 -16.08
CA LEU A 231 25.05 -17.29 -15.19
C LEU A 231 24.84 -18.54 -16.06
N GLU A 232 25.79 -19.49 -15.99
CA GLU A 232 25.74 -20.75 -16.73
C GLU A 232 25.42 -21.89 -15.75
N TYR A 233 24.14 -22.22 -15.60
CA TYR A 233 23.62 -23.12 -14.55
C TYR A 233 24.36 -24.47 -14.51
N ASP A 234 24.68 -25.08 -15.67
CA ASP A 234 25.33 -26.39 -15.76
C ASP A 234 26.78 -26.38 -15.21
N LYS A 235 27.41 -25.23 -15.17
CA LYS A 235 28.77 -25.04 -14.69
C LYS A 235 28.85 -24.65 -13.21
N LEU A 236 27.68 -24.50 -12.54
CA LEU A 236 27.61 -24.07 -11.15
C LEU A 236 27.92 -25.20 -10.17
N SER A 237 28.47 -24.82 -9.03
CA SER A 237 28.64 -25.74 -7.89
C SER A 237 27.29 -26.13 -7.27
N VAL A 238 27.27 -27.18 -6.48
CA VAL A 238 26.08 -27.60 -5.72
C VAL A 238 25.55 -26.45 -4.84
N MET A 239 26.46 -25.69 -4.19
CA MET A 239 26.08 -24.54 -3.34
C MET A 239 25.45 -23.40 -4.14
N ASP A 240 25.93 -23.16 -5.35
CA ASP A 240 25.33 -22.14 -6.24
C ASP A 240 23.92 -22.57 -6.68
N LYS A 241 23.78 -23.82 -7.09
CA LYS A 241 22.49 -24.41 -7.47
C LYS A 241 21.48 -24.40 -6.33
N TRP A 242 21.95 -24.74 -5.11
CA TRP A 242 21.14 -24.70 -3.90
C TRP A 242 20.56 -23.32 -3.62
N ILE A 243 21.38 -22.27 -3.60
CA ILE A 243 20.87 -20.92 -3.31
C ILE A 243 19.99 -20.38 -4.44
N LEU A 244 20.26 -20.75 -5.70
CA LEU A 244 19.39 -20.41 -6.83
C LEU A 244 18.04 -21.15 -6.76
N SER A 245 18.02 -22.40 -6.30
CA SER A 245 16.79 -23.14 -6.01
C SER A 245 15.98 -22.45 -4.91
N LYS A 246 16.65 -22.02 -3.83
CA LYS A 246 16.04 -21.30 -2.71
C LYS A 246 15.44 -19.96 -3.15
N VAL A 247 16.15 -19.15 -3.95
CA VAL A 247 15.62 -17.85 -4.37
C VAL A 247 14.43 -17.99 -5.33
N ASN A 248 14.42 -19.00 -6.20
CA ASN A 248 13.28 -19.26 -7.07
C ASN A 248 12.08 -19.80 -6.29
N SER A 249 12.31 -20.64 -5.27
CA SER A 249 11.28 -21.08 -4.34
C SER A 249 10.71 -19.91 -3.53
N LEU A 250 11.58 -18.96 -3.11
CA LEU A 250 11.15 -17.72 -2.45
C LEU A 250 10.21 -16.90 -3.34
N VAL A 251 10.60 -16.63 -4.59
CA VAL A 251 9.77 -15.89 -5.57
C VAL A 251 8.39 -16.52 -5.66
N LYS A 252 8.33 -17.82 -5.88
CA LYS A 252 7.07 -18.57 -5.99
C LYS A 252 6.20 -18.48 -4.74
N SER A 253 6.81 -18.63 -3.56
CA SER A 253 6.09 -18.59 -2.28
C SER A 253 5.58 -17.20 -1.95
N VAL A 254 6.40 -16.17 -2.17
CA VAL A 254 6.02 -14.77 -1.91
C VAL A 254 4.89 -14.34 -2.83
N ASP A 255 4.98 -14.65 -4.14
CA ASP A 255 3.90 -14.34 -5.08
C ASP A 255 2.58 -14.98 -4.65
N ALA A 256 2.58 -16.27 -4.31
CA ALA A 256 1.39 -16.96 -3.83
C ALA A 256 0.84 -16.37 -2.51
N TYR A 257 1.71 -16.04 -1.55
CA TYR A 257 1.27 -15.46 -0.28
C TYR A 257 0.72 -14.04 -0.43
N LEU A 258 1.34 -13.20 -1.26
CA LEU A 258 0.85 -11.85 -1.51
C LEU A 258 -0.50 -11.85 -2.24
N ASN A 259 -0.70 -12.77 -3.19
CA ASN A 259 -1.99 -12.97 -3.85
C ASN A 259 -3.11 -13.36 -2.87
N ASP A 260 -2.76 -14.05 -1.78
CA ASP A 260 -3.69 -14.45 -0.71
C ASP A 260 -3.70 -13.46 0.48
N TYR A 261 -3.02 -12.32 0.40
CA TYR A 261 -2.86 -11.34 1.49
C TYR A 261 -2.23 -11.93 2.77
N LYS A 262 -1.39 -12.97 2.65
CA LYS A 262 -0.68 -13.62 3.76
C LYS A 262 0.64 -12.91 4.06
N ILE A 263 0.54 -11.71 4.64
CA ILE A 263 1.70 -10.83 4.87
C ILE A 263 2.73 -11.43 5.86
N PRO A 264 2.33 -11.96 7.04
CA PRO A 264 3.30 -12.56 7.97
C PRO A 264 4.01 -13.80 7.41
N GLU A 265 3.33 -14.60 6.60
CA GLU A 265 3.94 -15.75 5.92
C GLU A 265 5.00 -15.30 4.91
N THR A 266 4.71 -14.21 4.20
CA THR A 266 5.68 -13.60 3.27
C THR A 266 6.94 -13.13 3.98
N THR A 267 6.81 -12.43 5.11
CA THR A 267 7.99 -11.97 5.88
C THR A 267 8.80 -13.11 6.42
N ARG A 268 8.16 -14.20 6.85
CA ARG A 268 8.85 -15.38 7.38
C ARG A 268 9.74 -16.04 6.34
N VAL A 269 9.23 -16.29 5.13
CA VAL A 269 10.04 -16.91 4.07
C VAL A 269 11.14 -15.97 3.56
N LEU A 270 10.95 -14.65 3.64
CA LEU A 270 12.01 -13.67 3.37
C LEU A 270 13.13 -13.74 4.42
N GLU A 271 12.79 -13.82 5.71
CA GLU A 271 13.77 -13.96 6.80
C GLU A 271 14.58 -15.26 6.67
N GLU A 272 13.91 -16.38 6.40
CA GLU A 272 14.55 -17.69 6.18
C GLU A 272 15.53 -17.62 5.00
N PHE A 273 15.13 -17.04 3.88
CA PHE A 273 16.00 -16.91 2.71
C PHE A 273 17.21 -15.99 3.00
N VAL A 274 17.03 -14.89 3.69
CA VAL A 274 18.13 -13.98 4.05
C VAL A 274 19.14 -14.67 4.96
N ASP A 275 18.67 -15.51 5.89
CA ASP A 275 19.56 -16.34 6.72
C ASP A 275 20.34 -17.36 5.88
N ASP A 276 19.67 -18.08 4.99
CA ASP A 276 20.28 -19.03 4.05
C ASP A 276 21.34 -18.34 3.16
N LEU A 277 21.02 -17.18 2.62
CA LEU A 277 21.94 -16.42 1.77
C LEU A 277 23.18 -15.95 2.53
N SER A 278 23.00 -15.35 3.70
CA SER A 278 24.10 -14.77 4.50
C SER A 278 24.90 -15.82 5.26
N ASN A 279 24.21 -16.64 6.08
CA ASN A 279 24.87 -17.54 7.04
C ASN A 279 25.29 -18.87 6.44
N TRP A 280 24.69 -19.26 5.31
CA TRP A 280 25.10 -20.49 4.62
C TRP A 280 25.85 -20.19 3.33
N TYR A 281 25.22 -19.57 2.33
CA TYR A 281 25.85 -19.39 1.04
C TYR A 281 27.11 -18.50 1.12
N VAL A 282 26.97 -17.26 1.58
CA VAL A 282 28.09 -16.31 1.65
C VAL A 282 29.18 -16.84 2.60
N ARG A 283 28.80 -17.29 3.79
CA ARG A 283 29.76 -17.78 4.78
C ARG A 283 30.60 -18.94 4.28
N ARG A 284 29.99 -19.90 3.57
CA ARG A 284 30.68 -21.09 3.04
C ARG A 284 31.42 -20.80 1.73
N SER A 285 31.04 -19.77 1.01
CA SER A 285 31.66 -19.38 -0.28
C SER A 285 32.75 -18.33 -0.14
N ARG A 286 33.08 -17.83 1.07
CA ARG A 286 34.03 -16.73 1.28
C ARG A 286 35.37 -16.94 0.60
N GLU A 287 35.93 -18.16 0.69
CA GLU A 287 37.24 -18.50 0.10
C GLU A 287 37.24 -18.32 -1.43
N ARG A 288 36.10 -18.54 -2.09
CA ARG A 288 35.94 -18.33 -3.54
C ARG A 288 36.12 -16.85 -3.91
N PHE A 289 35.56 -15.94 -3.09
CA PHE A 289 35.74 -14.48 -3.28
C PHE A 289 37.15 -14.01 -2.95
N TRP A 290 37.87 -14.71 -2.06
CA TRP A 290 39.26 -14.39 -1.67
C TRP A 290 40.30 -14.99 -2.62
N ALA A 291 39.92 -15.92 -3.49
CA ALA A 291 40.84 -16.53 -4.45
C ALA A 291 41.50 -15.51 -5.36
N LYS A 292 42.74 -15.74 -5.75
CA LYS A 292 43.49 -14.86 -6.69
C LYS A 292 42.95 -15.02 -8.09
N GLY A 293 42.82 -13.87 -8.81
CA GLY A 293 42.37 -13.82 -10.20
C GLY A 293 40.87 -14.10 -10.35
N MET A 294 40.38 -14.02 -11.59
CA MET A 294 38.98 -14.20 -11.95
C MET A 294 38.77 -15.53 -12.66
N GLY A 295 39.00 -16.63 -11.92
CA GLY A 295 38.69 -17.98 -12.41
C GLY A 295 37.18 -18.24 -12.49
N GLN A 296 36.79 -19.25 -13.27
CA GLN A 296 35.37 -19.56 -13.52
C GLN A 296 34.56 -19.78 -12.24
N ASP A 297 35.11 -20.46 -11.25
CA ASP A 297 34.44 -20.69 -9.96
C ASP A 297 34.15 -19.38 -9.21
N LYS A 298 35.10 -18.43 -9.22
CA LYS A 298 34.90 -17.10 -8.62
C LYS A 298 33.84 -16.30 -9.38
N ILE A 299 33.87 -16.33 -10.71
CA ILE A 299 32.84 -15.69 -11.54
C ILE A 299 31.47 -16.30 -11.23
N ASN A 300 31.36 -17.60 -11.11
CA ASN A 300 30.12 -18.30 -10.75
C ASN A 300 29.62 -17.83 -9.37
N ALA A 301 30.51 -17.70 -8.38
CA ALA A 301 30.15 -17.20 -7.05
C ALA A 301 29.59 -15.78 -7.09
N TYR A 302 30.27 -14.88 -7.83
CA TYR A 302 29.78 -13.51 -8.02
C TYR A 302 28.43 -13.44 -8.72
N MET A 303 28.28 -14.14 -9.83
CA MET A 303 27.03 -14.14 -10.60
C MET A 303 25.87 -14.74 -9.81
N THR A 304 26.11 -15.79 -9.02
CA THR A 304 25.11 -16.40 -8.17
C THR A 304 24.67 -15.45 -7.05
N LEU A 305 25.64 -14.81 -6.35
CA LEU A 305 25.33 -13.84 -5.29
C LEU A 305 24.63 -12.60 -5.84
N TYR A 306 25.09 -12.07 -6.98
CA TYR A 306 24.47 -10.96 -7.68
C TYR A 306 23.01 -11.27 -8.04
N THR A 307 22.76 -12.41 -8.71
CA THR A 307 21.42 -12.84 -9.09
C THR A 307 20.51 -13.00 -7.88
N SER A 308 21.01 -13.62 -6.80
CA SER A 308 20.25 -13.81 -5.57
C SER A 308 19.91 -12.50 -4.87
N LEU A 309 20.87 -11.56 -4.78
CA LEU A 309 20.65 -10.23 -4.18
C LEU A 309 19.65 -9.40 -4.98
N VAL A 310 19.81 -9.33 -6.30
CA VAL A 310 18.89 -8.55 -7.17
C VAL A 310 17.47 -9.13 -7.10
N THR A 311 17.33 -10.46 -7.14
CA THR A 311 16.02 -11.10 -7.02
C THR A 311 15.41 -10.86 -5.65
N LEU A 312 16.18 -11.01 -4.56
CA LEU A 312 15.73 -10.71 -3.20
C LEU A 312 15.24 -9.26 -3.09
N CYS A 313 16.01 -8.30 -3.62
CA CYS A 313 15.62 -6.89 -3.59
C CYS A 313 14.28 -6.65 -4.31
N LYS A 314 14.10 -7.22 -5.50
CA LYS A 314 12.84 -7.10 -6.25
C LYS A 314 11.65 -7.71 -5.51
N VAL A 315 11.83 -8.87 -4.89
CA VAL A 315 10.78 -9.54 -4.10
C VAL A 315 10.44 -8.76 -2.82
N ALA A 316 11.44 -8.17 -2.17
CA ALA A 316 11.28 -7.44 -0.92
C ALA A 316 10.89 -5.95 -1.11
N ALA A 317 11.02 -5.39 -2.32
CA ALA A 317 10.77 -3.98 -2.60
C ALA A 317 9.39 -3.46 -2.13
N PRO A 318 8.29 -4.22 -2.24
CA PRO A 318 7.00 -3.77 -1.72
C PRO A 318 6.99 -3.57 -0.20
N MET A 319 7.87 -4.23 0.55
CA MET A 319 7.91 -4.18 2.01
C MET A 319 8.97 -3.20 2.53
N ILE A 320 10.17 -3.20 1.94
CA ILE A 320 11.32 -2.37 2.34
C ILE A 320 11.84 -1.55 1.14
N PRO A 321 11.04 -0.59 0.64
CA PRO A 321 11.26 0.08 -0.63
C PRO A 321 12.56 0.88 -0.70
N PHE A 322 13.01 1.51 0.39
CA PHE A 322 14.16 2.42 0.35
C PHE A 322 15.49 1.68 0.29
N MET A 323 15.67 0.64 1.11
CA MET A 323 16.90 -0.16 1.10
C MET A 323 17.06 -0.92 -0.20
N THR A 324 15.98 -1.50 -0.71
CA THR A 324 16.03 -2.26 -1.97
C THR A 324 16.31 -1.37 -3.16
N GLU A 325 15.78 -0.14 -3.17
CA GLU A 325 16.10 0.86 -4.17
C GLU A 325 17.59 1.24 -4.13
N GLU A 326 18.14 1.56 -2.96
CA GLU A 326 19.56 1.92 -2.79
C GLU A 326 20.48 0.81 -3.30
N ILE A 327 20.20 -0.45 -2.94
CA ILE A 327 20.98 -1.59 -3.43
C ILE A 327 20.86 -1.73 -4.95
N TYR A 328 19.65 -1.63 -5.49
CA TYR A 328 19.40 -1.76 -6.93
C TYR A 328 20.09 -0.65 -7.73
N LEU A 329 19.99 0.58 -7.29
CA LEU A 329 20.65 1.73 -7.95
C LEU A 329 22.17 1.54 -8.03
N ASN A 330 22.75 0.96 -7.00
CA ASN A 330 24.21 0.75 -6.97
C ASN A 330 24.64 -0.44 -7.83
N ILE A 331 24.02 -1.61 -7.67
CA ILE A 331 24.53 -2.85 -8.29
C ILE A 331 23.88 -3.19 -9.64
N VAL A 332 22.78 -2.53 -10.02
CA VAL A 332 22.08 -2.76 -11.29
C VAL A 332 22.09 -1.50 -12.14
N ALA A 333 21.30 -0.47 -11.82
CA ALA A 333 21.15 0.73 -12.63
C ALA A 333 22.46 1.55 -12.74
N GLY A 334 23.34 1.43 -11.74
CA GLY A 334 24.67 2.03 -11.75
C GLY A 334 25.60 1.50 -12.86
N ILE A 335 25.45 0.22 -13.21
CA ILE A 335 26.31 -0.49 -14.16
C ILE A 335 25.63 -0.80 -15.50
N ASP A 336 24.33 -1.10 -15.50
CA ASP A 336 23.53 -1.39 -16.70
C ASP A 336 22.58 -0.21 -17.01
N LYS A 337 22.92 0.57 -18.03
CA LYS A 337 22.11 1.73 -18.44
C LYS A 337 20.85 1.37 -19.23
N THR A 338 20.65 0.09 -19.52
CA THR A 338 19.42 -0.43 -20.15
C THR A 338 18.39 -0.93 -19.14
N ALA A 339 18.80 -1.11 -17.88
CA ALA A 339 17.92 -1.47 -16.79
C ALA A 339 16.97 -0.30 -16.43
N PRO A 340 15.77 -0.59 -15.90
CA PRO A 340 14.90 0.45 -15.35
C PRO A 340 15.63 1.36 -14.36
N GLU A 341 15.30 2.65 -14.36
CA GLU A 341 15.96 3.65 -13.51
C GLU A 341 15.68 3.49 -12.00
N SER A 342 14.66 2.71 -11.65
CA SER A 342 14.28 2.39 -10.28
C SER A 342 13.84 0.92 -10.19
N ILE A 343 14.07 0.29 -9.03
CA ILE A 343 13.56 -1.07 -8.75
C ILE A 343 12.04 -1.10 -8.79
N HIS A 344 11.38 0.01 -8.46
CA HIS A 344 9.92 0.14 -8.43
C HIS A 344 9.28 0.23 -9.82
N LEU A 345 10.09 0.36 -10.86
CA LEU A 345 9.68 0.26 -12.27
C LEU A 345 9.96 -1.13 -12.86
N CYS A 346 10.55 -2.03 -12.08
CA CYS A 346 10.76 -3.41 -12.49
C CYS A 346 9.50 -4.24 -12.29
N ASP A 347 9.29 -5.22 -13.17
CA ASP A 347 8.30 -6.27 -12.93
C ASP A 347 8.66 -7.12 -11.71
N PHE A 348 7.63 -7.63 -11.02
CA PHE A 348 7.84 -8.63 -9.97
C PHE A 348 8.48 -9.88 -10.58
N PRO A 349 9.50 -10.48 -9.92
CA PRO A 349 10.20 -11.62 -10.50
C PRO A 349 9.29 -12.83 -10.75
N VAL A 350 9.55 -13.53 -11.83
CA VAL A 350 8.92 -14.82 -12.12
C VAL A 350 9.89 -15.94 -11.78
N ALA A 351 9.42 -16.96 -11.03
CA ALA A 351 10.24 -18.09 -10.64
C ALA A 351 10.64 -18.93 -11.85
N ASN A 352 11.91 -19.25 -11.98
CA ASN A 352 12.39 -20.25 -12.93
C ASN A 352 12.23 -21.65 -12.31
N GLU A 353 11.16 -22.35 -12.66
CA GLU A 353 10.85 -23.69 -12.14
C GLU A 353 11.96 -24.73 -12.41
N ALA A 354 12.74 -24.54 -13.48
CA ALA A 354 13.85 -25.45 -13.81
C ALA A 354 15.02 -25.34 -12.79
N TYR A 355 15.07 -24.27 -12.00
CA TYR A 355 16.09 -24.09 -10.97
C TYR A 355 15.63 -24.58 -9.59
N ILE A 356 14.34 -24.91 -9.44
CA ILE A 356 13.80 -25.41 -8.17
C ILE A 356 14.09 -26.91 -8.05
N ASP A 357 15.03 -27.24 -7.19
CA ASP A 357 15.41 -28.62 -6.86
C ASP A 357 15.11 -28.88 -5.39
N LYS A 358 14.21 -29.83 -5.12
CA LYS A 358 13.77 -30.19 -3.77
C LYS A 358 14.71 -31.18 -3.05
N GLU A 359 15.66 -31.75 -3.78
CA GLU A 359 16.66 -32.68 -3.22
C GLU A 359 17.93 -31.95 -2.74
N LEU A 360 18.10 -30.68 -3.14
CA LEU A 360 19.14 -29.78 -2.67
C LEU A 360 18.71 -29.06 -1.38
#